data_31391b56e31ca01a7807c5fd137fa5cc
#
_entry.id   31391b56e31ca01a7807c5fd137fa5cc
#
_cell.length_a   1.000
_cell.length_b   1.000
_cell.length_c   1.000
_cell.angle_alpha   90.00
_cell.angle_beta   90.00
_cell.angle_gamma   90.00
#
_symmetry.space_group_name_H-M   'P 1'
#
loop_
_entity.id
_entity.type
_entity.pdbx_description
1 polymer ?
#
loop_
_entity_poly.entity_id
_entity_poly.type
_entity_poly.pdbx_seq_one_letter_code
_entity_poly.pdbx_strand_id
1 'polypeptide(L)'
;REQILKIHASNKPLEENVDIRKIAERTPGFSGADLENLLNEAAIFTARKNKKIITMEELLPSIEKVILGPERKSRVISDKEKKITAYHEAGHALVGHLLPNTDPVHKISIIPRGRAGGYTMSLPSEDKYFHSKSEFIDELAMMLGGYAAEEIFFGDITTGPSSDLQRATKTARNIVTRYGMSDKLGPRTFGKKEEMIFLGKEMAEEKDYSEETAKSIDDEISALVEEALKTAKKIITEKKPVMEKVVAALLEKETLEKEAFEDLLV
;
A
#
# COMPACT_ATOMS: atom_id res chain seq x y z
N ARG A 1 12.26 16.95 -3.94
CA ARG A 1 11.41 16.41 -5.03
C ARG A 1 10.91 17.51 -5.95
N GLU A 2 10.37 18.62 -5.43
CA GLU A 2 9.87 19.72 -6.24
C GLU A 2 10.94 20.31 -7.17
N GLN A 3 12.16 20.51 -6.67
CA GLN A 3 13.27 21.03 -7.49
C GLN A 3 13.68 20.04 -8.59
N ILE A 4 13.76 18.75 -8.29
CA ILE A 4 14.06 17.71 -9.28
C ILE A 4 12.98 17.67 -10.37
N LEU A 5 11.71 17.73 -9.98
CA LEU A 5 10.59 17.81 -10.93
C LEU A 5 10.70 19.04 -11.84
N LYS A 6 11.03 20.21 -11.30
CA LYS A 6 11.24 21.44 -12.11
C LYS A 6 12.36 21.28 -13.13
N ILE A 7 13.47 20.62 -12.76
CA ILE A 7 14.58 20.35 -13.69
C ILE A 7 14.11 19.45 -14.84
N HIS A 8 13.46 18.33 -14.53
CA HIS A 8 13.00 17.37 -15.55
C HIS A 8 11.79 17.88 -16.35
N ALA A 9 11.07 18.88 -15.84
CA ALA A 9 9.96 19.54 -16.52
C ALA A 9 10.40 20.60 -17.55
N SER A 10 11.62 21.13 -17.43
CA SER A 10 12.10 22.29 -18.22
C SER A 10 12.04 22.13 -19.74
N ASN A 11 12.11 20.90 -20.24
CA ASN A 11 12.05 20.55 -21.66
C ASN A 11 10.74 19.87 -22.08
N LYS A 12 9.70 19.94 -21.24
CA LYS A 12 8.40 19.32 -21.49
C LYS A 12 7.30 20.39 -21.57
N PRO A 13 6.32 20.24 -22.47
CA PRO A 13 5.23 21.19 -22.61
C PRO A 13 4.19 21.00 -21.48
N LEU A 14 4.48 21.54 -20.29
CA LEU A 14 3.53 21.57 -19.19
C LEU A 14 2.61 22.79 -19.31
N GLU A 15 1.35 22.60 -18.89
CA GLU A 15 0.40 23.70 -18.74
C GLU A 15 0.85 24.65 -17.61
N GLU A 16 0.63 25.96 -17.78
CA GLU A 16 1.10 26.98 -16.81
C GLU A 16 0.52 26.81 -15.39
N ASN A 17 -0.66 26.21 -15.27
CA ASN A 17 -1.35 25.99 -14.00
C ASN A 17 -1.00 24.64 -13.34
N VAL A 18 -0.04 23.87 -13.88
CA VAL A 18 0.42 22.64 -13.27
C VAL A 18 1.12 22.93 -11.95
N ASP A 19 0.55 22.41 -10.86
CA ASP A 19 1.11 22.53 -9.53
C ASP A 19 2.16 21.44 -9.27
N ILE A 20 3.41 21.75 -9.57
CA ILE A 20 4.57 20.84 -9.35
C ILE A 20 4.71 20.47 -7.86
N ARG A 21 4.34 21.37 -6.96
CA ARG A 21 4.40 21.12 -5.52
C ARG A 21 3.43 20.01 -5.11
N LYS A 22 2.20 20.03 -5.61
CA LYS A 22 1.23 18.95 -5.38
C LYS A 22 1.72 17.59 -5.90
N ILE A 23 2.43 17.57 -7.03
CA ILE A 23 3.04 16.34 -7.53
C ILE A 23 4.15 15.86 -6.57
N ALA A 24 5.01 16.76 -6.08
CA ALA A 24 6.06 16.44 -5.12
C ALA A 24 5.48 15.90 -3.78
N GLU A 25 4.37 16.45 -3.31
CA GLU A 25 3.67 15.99 -2.11
C GLU A 25 3.09 14.57 -2.28
N ARG A 26 2.65 14.21 -3.49
CA ARG A 26 2.09 12.90 -3.83
C ARG A 26 3.12 11.84 -4.23
N THR A 27 4.40 12.16 -4.18
CA THR A 27 5.49 11.25 -4.57
C THR A 27 6.49 11.00 -3.43
N PRO A 28 6.04 10.69 -2.18
CA PRO A 28 6.96 10.34 -1.11
C PRO A 28 7.76 9.09 -1.50
N GLY A 29 9.05 9.06 -1.13
CA GLY A 29 9.92 7.93 -1.43
C GLY A 29 10.43 7.82 -2.88
N PHE A 30 9.96 8.66 -3.82
CA PHE A 30 10.45 8.64 -5.20
C PHE A 30 11.91 9.12 -5.26
N SER A 31 12.72 8.34 -5.97
CA SER A 31 14.07 8.76 -6.38
C SER A 31 14.01 9.81 -7.51
N GLY A 32 15.15 10.44 -7.81
CA GLY A 32 15.24 11.34 -8.96
C GLY A 32 14.85 10.67 -10.29
N ALA A 33 15.21 9.39 -10.45
CA ALA A 33 14.86 8.60 -11.63
C ALA A 33 13.34 8.32 -11.73
N ASP A 34 12.69 8.06 -10.59
CA ASP A 34 11.24 7.86 -10.56
C ASP A 34 10.49 9.14 -10.94
N LEU A 35 10.97 10.31 -10.45
CA LEU A 35 10.39 11.60 -10.78
C LEU A 35 10.57 11.96 -12.26
N GLU A 36 11.73 11.64 -12.84
CA GLU A 36 11.95 11.76 -14.29
C GLU A 36 11.02 10.86 -15.08
N ASN A 37 10.93 9.57 -14.67
CA ASN A 37 10.05 8.60 -15.30
C ASN A 37 8.59 9.01 -15.23
N LEU A 38 8.13 9.58 -14.11
CA LEU A 38 6.78 10.11 -13.95
C LEU A 38 6.46 11.15 -15.02
N LEU A 39 7.34 12.13 -15.23
CA LEU A 39 7.16 13.17 -16.23
C LEU A 39 7.23 12.63 -17.67
N ASN A 40 8.07 11.61 -17.93
CA ASN A 40 8.12 10.93 -19.21
C ASN A 40 6.84 10.16 -19.49
N GLU A 41 6.29 9.44 -18.48
CA GLU A 41 5.03 8.73 -18.60
C GLU A 41 3.85 9.68 -18.82
N ALA A 42 3.83 10.83 -18.15
CA ALA A 42 2.82 11.87 -18.37
C ALA A 42 2.88 12.41 -19.81
N ALA A 43 4.08 12.64 -20.35
CA ALA A 43 4.25 13.07 -21.75
C ALA A 43 3.75 12.00 -22.74
N ILE A 44 4.06 10.72 -22.49
CA ILE A 44 3.58 9.60 -23.31
C ILE A 44 2.04 9.51 -23.22
N PHE A 45 1.46 9.67 -22.03
CA PHE A 45 0.02 9.62 -21.84
C PHE A 45 -0.70 10.77 -22.56
N THR A 46 -0.11 11.97 -22.51
CA THR A 46 -0.56 13.16 -23.26
C THR A 46 -0.57 12.91 -24.76
N ALA A 47 0.54 12.38 -25.29
CA ALA A 47 0.67 12.05 -26.70
C ALA A 47 -0.33 10.99 -27.15
N ARG A 48 -0.58 9.96 -26.35
CA ARG A 48 -1.59 8.91 -26.63
C ARG A 48 -3.02 9.45 -26.69
N LYS A 49 -3.31 10.55 -25.98
CA LYS A 49 -4.58 11.28 -26.06
C LYS A 49 -4.61 12.31 -27.20
N ASN A 50 -3.59 12.37 -28.05
CA ASN A 50 -3.42 13.38 -29.09
C ASN A 50 -3.41 14.83 -28.56
N LYS A 51 -3.05 15.02 -27.29
CA LYS A 51 -2.84 16.33 -26.67
C LYS A 51 -1.39 16.76 -26.86
N LYS A 52 -1.13 18.08 -26.82
CA LYS A 52 0.23 18.66 -26.99
C LYS A 52 0.80 19.21 -25.67
N ILE A 53 -0.03 19.38 -24.67
CA ILE A 53 0.31 20.01 -23.39
C ILE A 53 -0.04 19.04 -22.27
N ILE A 54 0.90 18.83 -21.35
CA ILE A 54 0.75 17.95 -20.18
C ILE A 54 -0.01 18.73 -19.11
N THR A 55 -1.12 18.18 -18.63
CA THR A 55 -1.93 18.75 -17.56
C THR A 55 -1.89 17.90 -16.30
N MET A 56 -2.50 18.35 -15.20
CA MET A 56 -2.65 17.55 -13.99
C MET A 56 -3.41 16.24 -14.24
N GLU A 57 -4.31 16.21 -15.24
CA GLU A 57 -5.08 15.02 -15.62
C GLU A 57 -4.18 13.88 -16.13
N GLU A 58 -3.05 14.19 -16.76
CA GLU A 58 -2.09 13.19 -17.21
C GLU A 58 -1.02 12.89 -16.16
N LEU A 59 -0.66 13.87 -15.34
CA LEU A 59 0.36 13.70 -14.29
C LEU A 59 -0.11 12.76 -13.16
N LEU A 60 -1.33 12.93 -12.66
CA LEU A 60 -1.82 12.12 -11.53
C LEU A 60 -1.86 10.61 -11.86
N PRO A 61 -2.44 10.13 -12.98
CA PRO A 61 -2.39 8.71 -13.33
C PRO A 61 -0.97 8.19 -13.60
N SER A 62 -0.02 9.09 -13.97
CA SER A 62 1.37 8.70 -14.20
C SER A 62 2.11 8.40 -12.90
N ILE A 63 1.75 9.04 -11.77
CA ILE A 63 2.23 8.66 -10.43
C ILE A 63 1.87 7.20 -10.16
N GLU A 64 0.59 6.86 -10.34
CA GLU A 64 0.09 5.49 -10.13
C GLU A 64 0.78 4.48 -11.05
N LYS A 65 1.03 4.86 -12.30
CA LYS A 65 1.74 4.00 -13.26
C LYS A 65 3.17 3.70 -12.84
N VAL A 66 3.87 4.67 -12.26
CA VAL A 66 5.25 4.47 -11.75
C VAL A 66 5.25 3.57 -10.52
N ILE A 67 4.29 3.75 -9.60
CA ILE A 67 4.20 2.96 -8.35
C ILE A 67 3.72 1.53 -8.62
N LEU A 68 2.63 1.37 -9.38
CA LEU A 68 1.85 0.13 -9.50
C LEU A 68 2.03 -0.59 -10.84
N GLY A 69 2.64 0.09 -11.81
CA GLY A 69 2.72 -0.38 -13.19
C GLY A 69 1.48 -0.03 -14.03
N PRO A 70 1.48 -0.45 -15.32
CA PRO A 70 0.40 -0.13 -16.25
C PRO A 70 -0.91 -0.85 -15.90
N GLU A 71 -2.04 -0.19 -16.23
CA GLU A 71 -3.36 -0.83 -16.20
C GLU A 71 -3.45 -2.00 -17.18
N ARG A 72 -4.07 -3.10 -16.75
CA ARG A 72 -4.33 -4.28 -17.57
C ARG A 72 -5.78 -4.31 -18.06
N LYS A 73 -6.11 -3.44 -19.01
CA LYS A 73 -7.47 -3.33 -19.57
C LYS A 73 -7.94 -4.55 -20.38
N SER A 74 -7.03 -5.43 -20.79
CA SER A 74 -7.34 -6.62 -21.58
C SER A 74 -7.69 -7.85 -20.72
N ARG A 75 -7.57 -7.78 -19.40
CA ARG A 75 -7.91 -8.90 -18.51
C ARG A 75 -9.44 -8.96 -18.33
N VAL A 76 -10.03 -10.03 -18.79
CA VAL A 76 -11.45 -10.32 -18.51
C VAL A 76 -11.53 -10.88 -17.09
N ILE A 77 -12.12 -10.12 -16.20
CA ILE A 77 -12.34 -10.49 -14.79
C ILE A 77 -13.79 -10.94 -14.67
N SER A 78 -14.04 -12.06 -14.02
CA SER A 78 -15.40 -12.50 -13.71
C SER A 78 -16.05 -11.59 -12.66
N ASP A 79 -17.38 -11.48 -12.68
CA ASP A 79 -18.12 -10.70 -11.67
C ASP A 79 -17.83 -11.19 -10.25
N LYS A 80 -17.59 -12.50 -10.08
CA LYS A 80 -17.18 -13.07 -8.80
C LYS A 80 -15.84 -12.54 -8.35
N GLU A 81 -14.82 -12.55 -9.20
CA GLU A 81 -13.49 -12.01 -8.86
C GLU A 81 -13.54 -10.50 -8.63
N LYS A 82 -14.31 -9.76 -9.45
CA LYS A 82 -14.52 -8.33 -9.27
C LYS A 82 -15.11 -8.02 -7.90
N LYS A 83 -16.11 -8.81 -7.47
CA LYS A 83 -16.71 -8.67 -6.15
C LYS A 83 -15.72 -8.99 -5.03
N ILE A 84 -14.96 -10.08 -5.14
CA ILE A 84 -13.94 -10.44 -4.15
C ILE A 84 -12.90 -9.31 -4.02
N THR A 85 -12.39 -8.81 -5.14
CA THR A 85 -11.43 -7.69 -5.14
C THR A 85 -12.03 -6.44 -4.49
N ALA A 86 -13.31 -6.11 -4.74
CA ALA A 86 -13.95 -4.96 -4.15
C ALA A 86 -14.04 -5.06 -2.61
N TYR A 87 -14.38 -6.23 -2.07
CA TYR A 87 -14.36 -6.45 -0.63
C TYR A 87 -12.95 -6.43 -0.06
N HIS A 88 -12.00 -6.99 -0.75
CA HIS A 88 -10.59 -7.02 -0.36
C HIS A 88 -10.03 -5.59 -0.21
N GLU A 89 -10.15 -4.77 -1.27
CA GLU A 89 -9.64 -3.39 -1.27
C GLU A 89 -10.42 -2.49 -0.29
N ALA A 90 -11.75 -2.64 -0.22
CA ALA A 90 -12.55 -1.94 0.77
C ALA A 90 -12.15 -2.32 2.21
N GLY A 91 -11.72 -3.58 2.44
CA GLY A 91 -11.20 -4.03 3.73
C GLY A 91 -9.96 -3.27 4.15
N HIS A 92 -8.97 -3.16 3.28
CA HIS A 92 -7.77 -2.36 3.53
C HIS A 92 -8.11 -0.90 3.82
N ALA A 93 -8.97 -0.31 2.98
CA ALA A 93 -9.34 1.09 3.09
C ALA A 93 -10.10 1.39 4.39
N LEU A 94 -11.07 0.56 4.75
CA LEU A 94 -11.89 0.77 5.94
C LEU A 94 -11.06 0.60 7.22
N VAL A 95 -10.24 -0.43 7.30
CA VAL A 95 -9.36 -0.66 8.44
C VAL A 95 -8.33 0.46 8.54
N GLY A 96 -7.69 0.83 7.42
CA GLY A 96 -6.73 1.93 7.40
C GLY A 96 -7.34 3.27 7.79
N HIS A 97 -8.55 3.60 7.35
CA HIS A 97 -9.20 4.87 7.69
C HIS A 97 -9.57 4.99 9.17
N LEU A 98 -9.96 3.86 9.80
CA LEU A 98 -10.46 3.87 11.18
C LEU A 98 -9.36 3.72 12.25
N LEU A 99 -8.14 3.38 11.85
CA LEU A 99 -7.01 3.30 12.76
C LEU A 99 -6.27 4.64 12.84
N PRO A 100 -5.86 5.07 14.04
CA PRO A 100 -5.37 6.43 14.26
C PRO A 100 -3.95 6.68 13.70
N ASN A 101 -3.15 5.64 13.51
CA ASN A 101 -1.73 5.79 13.15
C ASN A 101 -1.41 5.31 11.73
N THR A 102 -2.42 5.10 10.90
CA THR A 102 -2.25 4.76 9.47
C THR A 102 -2.24 6.02 8.61
N ASP A 103 -1.62 5.92 7.45
CA ASP A 103 -1.67 7.00 6.47
C ASP A 103 -3.06 7.11 5.83
N PRO A 104 -3.51 8.34 5.49
CA PRO A 104 -4.82 8.56 4.87
C PRO A 104 -4.99 7.79 3.56
N VAL A 105 -6.16 7.18 3.38
CA VAL A 105 -6.54 6.54 2.13
C VAL A 105 -6.84 7.61 1.08
N HIS A 106 -6.11 7.58 -0.01
CA HIS A 106 -6.25 8.53 -1.12
C HIS A 106 -7.06 7.97 -2.29
N LYS A 107 -7.00 6.67 -2.49
CA LYS A 107 -7.67 6.03 -3.62
C LYS A 107 -7.87 4.55 -3.39
N ILE A 108 -9.00 4.04 -3.83
CA ILE A 108 -9.31 2.62 -3.86
C ILE A 108 -9.70 2.27 -5.30
N SER A 109 -9.14 1.23 -5.87
CA SER A 109 -9.49 0.81 -7.23
C SER A 109 -9.51 -0.70 -7.39
N ILE A 110 -10.48 -1.19 -8.12
CA ILE A 110 -10.60 -2.59 -8.52
C ILE A 110 -10.16 -2.83 -9.97
N ILE A 111 -9.52 -1.82 -10.58
CA ILE A 111 -8.92 -1.94 -11.90
C ILE A 111 -7.54 -2.60 -11.73
N PRO A 112 -7.27 -3.73 -12.41
CA PRO A 112 -5.99 -4.43 -12.27
C PRO A 112 -4.81 -3.60 -12.77
N ARG A 113 -3.73 -3.58 -11.97
CA ARG A 113 -2.44 -2.98 -12.35
C ARG A 113 -1.30 -3.94 -12.06
N GLY A 114 -0.37 -4.05 -12.97
CA GLY A 114 0.77 -4.94 -12.81
C GLY A 114 0.32 -6.40 -12.50
N ARG A 115 0.60 -6.90 -11.30
CA ARG A 115 0.16 -8.21 -10.82
C ARG A 115 -1.03 -8.14 -9.87
N ALA A 116 -1.43 -6.96 -9.42
CA ALA A 116 -2.53 -6.76 -8.49
C ALA A 116 -3.89 -6.80 -9.21
N GLY A 117 -4.90 -7.37 -8.55
CA GLY A 117 -6.29 -7.37 -9.01
C GLY A 117 -7.00 -6.04 -8.79
N GLY A 118 -6.61 -5.33 -7.73
CA GLY A 118 -6.98 -3.99 -7.33
C GLY A 118 -5.87 -3.36 -6.52
N TYR A 119 -6.11 -2.20 -5.94
CA TYR A 119 -5.19 -1.57 -5.00
C TYR A 119 -5.89 -0.53 -4.13
N THR A 120 -5.40 -0.42 -2.90
CA THR A 120 -5.71 0.68 -1.98
C THR A 120 -4.45 1.52 -1.81
N MET A 121 -4.52 2.80 -2.16
CA MET A 121 -3.41 3.73 -2.07
C MET A 121 -3.57 4.61 -0.84
N SER A 122 -2.62 4.49 0.09
CA SER A 122 -2.44 5.43 1.20
C SER A 122 -1.18 6.24 0.96
N LEU A 123 -1.24 7.52 1.25
CA LEU A 123 -0.09 8.41 1.10
C LEU A 123 0.14 9.15 2.43
N PRO A 124 1.39 9.19 2.92
CA PRO A 124 1.71 9.94 4.12
C PRO A 124 1.42 11.43 3.91
N SER A 125 0.86 12.07 4.93
CA SER A 125 0.61 13.52 4.93
C SER A 125 1.89 14.34 5.06
N GLU A 126 2.96 13.73 5.57
CA GLU A 126 4.28 14.34 5.78
C GLU A 126 5.41 13.32 5.58
N ASP A 127 6.63 13.81 5.33
CA ASP A 127 7.81 12.93 5.28
C ASP A 127 8.21 12.51 6.70
N LYS A 128 8.10 11.22 7.02
CA LYS A 128 8.45 10.64 8.32
C LYS A 128 9.80 9.92 8.26
N TYR A 129 10.66 10.22 9.23
CA TYR A 129 11.93 9.50 9.43
C TYR A 129 11.83 8.39 10.48
N PHE A 130 10.92 8.56 11.44
CA PHE A 130 10.73 7.63 12.55
C PHE A 130 9.33 7.05 12.51
N HIS A 131 9.25 5.76 12.79
CA HIS A 131 7.99 5.04 12.95
C HIS A 131 7.90 4.49 14.36
N SER A 132 6.76 4.69 15.00
CA SER A 132 6.47 4.14 16.32
C SER A 132 6.02 2.67 16.23
N LYS A 133 6.08 1.95 17.35
CA LYS A 133 5.51 0.61 17.45
C LYS A 133 4.00 0.62 17.13
N SER A 134 3.27 1.64 17.59
CA SER A 134 1.83 1.78 17.35
C SER A 134 1.52 1.93 15.86
N GLU A 135 2.31 2.69 15.11
CA GLU A 135 2.14 2.82 13.66
C GLU A 135 2.32 1.47 12.97
N PHE A 136 3.34 0.68 13.33
CA PHE A 136 3.52 -0.65 12.77
C PHE A 136 2.38 -1.61 13.09
N ILE A 137 1.83 -1.57 14.30
CA ILE A 137 0.69 -2.42 14.70
C ILE A 137 -0.56 -2.06 13.88
N ASP A 138 -0.85 -0.78 13.72
CA ASP A 138 -1.98 -0.32 12.92
C ASP A 138 -1.77 -0.65 11.42
N GLU A 139 -0.55 -0.50 10.92
CA GLU A 139 -0.19 -0.90 9.55
C GLU A 139 -0.37 -2.41 9.32
N LEU A 140 0.01 -3.26 10.29
CA LEU A 140 -0.26 -4.69 10.23
C LEU A 140 -1.75 -5.00 10.11
N ALA A 141 -2.59 -4.34 10.91
CA ALA A 141 -4.03 -4.55 10.86
C ALA A 141 -4.62 -4.08 9.52
N MET A 142 -4.15 -2.95 8.98
CA MET A 142 -4.53 -2.48 7.65
C MET A 142 -4.14 -3.47 6.55
N MET A 143 -2.91 -4.01 6.58
CA MET A 143 -2.45 -5.04 5.62
C MET A 143 -3.32 -6.30 5.65
N LEU A 144 -3.88 -6.66 6.80
CA LEU A 144 -4.74 -7.83 6.97
C LEU A 144 -6.23 -7.53 6.71
N GLY A 145 -6.57 -6.28 6.37
CA GLY A 145 -7.94 -5.85 6.08
C GLY A 145 -8.59 -6.61 4.93
N GLY A 146 -7.85 -6.84 3.84
CA GLY A 146 -8.34 -7.61 2.70
C GLY A 146 -8.63 -9.07 3.06
N TYR A 147 -7.70 -9.72 3.76
CA TYR A 147 -7.87 -11.09 4.28
C TYR A 147 -9.10 -11.20 5.18
N ALA A 148 -9.24 -10.29 6.14
CA ALA A 148 -10.36 -10.27 7.06
C ALA A 148 -11.71 -10.06 6.35
N ALA A 149 -11.74 -9.21 5.32
CA ALA A 149 -12.91 -8.97 4.50
C ALA A 149 -13.34 -10.23 3.73
N GLU A 150 -12.39 -10.91 3.07
CA GLU A 150 -12.68 -12.16 2.36
C GLU A 150 -13.29 -13.20 3.30
N GLU A 151 -12.67 -13.43 4.46
CA GLU A 151 -13.15 -14.42 5.44
C GLU A 151 -14.56 -14.09 5.97
N ILE A 152 -14.83 -12.82 6.30
CA ILE A 152 -16.11 -12.40 6.88
C ILE A 152 -17.27 -12.46 5.88
N PHE A 153 -17.03 -12.07 4.61
CA PHE A 153 -18.11 -11.93 3.61
C PHE A 153 -18.27 -13.15 2.71
N PHE A 154 -17.22 -13.95 2.54
CA PHE A 154 -17.29 -15.15 1.66
C PHE A 154 -17.17 -16.46 2.44
N GLY A 155 -16.72 -16.42 3.72
CA GLY A 155 -16.47 -17.63 4.52
C GLY A 155 -15.31 -18.47 4.00
N ASP A 156 -14.50 -17.91 3.08
CA ASP A 156 -13.37 -18.57 2.42
C ASP A 156 -12.32 -17.51 2.07
N ILE A 157 -11.10 -17.96 1.81
CA ILE A 157 -9.96 -17.08 1.52
C ILE A 157 -9.36 -17.48 0.19
N THR A 158 -9.11 -16.50 -0.67
CA THR A 158 -8.47 -16.73 -1.96
C THR A 158 -6.94 -16.62 -1.85
N THR A 159 -6.26 -16.71 -3.00
CA THR A 159 -4.82 -16.40 -3.08
C THR A 159 -4.52 -14.90 -3.16
N GLY A 160 -5.55 -14.04 -3.22
CA GLY A 160 -5.43 -12.59 -3.29
C GLY A 160 -4.54 -11.99 -2.19
N PRO A 161 -4.78 -12.34 -0.91
CA PRO A 161 -4.02 -11.79 0.22
C PRO A 161 -2.55 -12.23 0.32
N SER A 162 -2.03 -13.03 -0.61
CA SER A 162 -0.68 -13.60 -0.49
C SER A 162 0.43 -12.55 -0.37
N SER A 163 0.34 -11.45 -1.10
CA SER A 163 1.30 -10.35 -1.01
C SER A 163 1.21 -9.59 0.31
N ASP A 164 -0.01 -9.39 0.80
CA ASP A 164 -0.26 -8.67 2.05
C ASP A 164 0.20 -9.49 3.26
N LEU A 165 -0.04 -10.80 3.24
CA LEU A 165 0.49 -11.73 4.23
C LEU A 165 2.02 -11.75 4.25
N GLN A 166 2.68 -11.73 3.09
CA GLN A 166 4.15 -11.65 3.02
C GLN A 166 4.66 -10.32 3.62
N ARG A 167 4.01 -9.20 3.29
CA ARG A 167 4.36 -7.88 3.84
C ARG A 167 4.11 -7.83 5.33
N ALA A 168 2.95 -8.27 5.80
CA ALA A 168 2.61 -8.32 7.22
C ALA A 168 3.61 -9.17 8.03
N THR A 169 3.93 -10.38 7.54
CA THR A 169 4.93 -11.25 8.18
C THR A 169 6.30 -10.60 8.24
N LYS A 170 6.73 -9.95 7.15
CA LYS A 170 8.01 -9.23 7.11
C LYS A 170 8.04 -8.05 8.08
N THR A 171 6.96 -7.28 8.15
CA THR A 171 6.84 -6.14 9.08
C THR A 171 6.85 -6.64 10.53
N ALA A 172 6.07 -7.66 10.87
CA ALA A 172 6.08 -8.27 12.21
C ALA A 172 7.47 -8.81 12.59
N ARG A 173 8.17 -9.46 11.66
CA ARG A 173 9.55 -9.91 11.85
C ARG A 173 10.49 -8.73 12.11
N ASN A 174 10.40 -7.63 11.35
CA ASN A 174 11.22 -6.44 11.57
C ASN A 174 10.96 -5.79 12.94
N ILE A 175 9.71 -5.73 13.39
CA ILE A 175 9.34 -5.23 14.74
C ILE A 175 10.12 -6.00 15.80
N VAL A 176 10.14 -7.33 15.70
CA VAL A 176 10.75 -8.22 16.67
C VAL A 176 12.27 -8.24 16.54
N THR A 177 12.80 -8.50 15.33
CA THR A 177 14.21 -8.82 15.16
C THR A 177 15.08 -7.61 14.86
N ARG A 178 14.54 -6.59 14.16
CA ARG A 178 15.33 -5.46 13.68
C ARG A 178 15.20 -4.22 14.55
N TYR A 179 13.98 -3.94 15.01
CA TYR A 179 13.70 -2.69 15.75
C TYR A 179 13.71 -2.89 17.26
N GLY A 180 13.75 -4.14 17.75
CA GLY A 180 13.76 -4.42 19.19
C GLY A 180 12.51 -3.92 19.91
N MET A 181 11.35 -3.96 19.22
CA MET A 181 10.08 -3.43 19.73
C MET A 181 9.17 -4.52 20.35
N SER A 182 9.69 -5.73 20.60
CA SER A 182 8.96 -6.78 21.31
C SER A 182 9.01 -6.55 22.80
N ASP A 183 7.84 -6.60 23.47
CA ASP A 183 7.76 -6.49 24.92
C ASP A 183 8.28 -7.76 25.60
N LYS A 184 8.15 -8.91 24.95
CA LYS A 184 8.56 -10.22 25.48
C LYS A 184 10.06 -10.45 25.37
N LEU A 185 10.67 -10.04 24.27
CA LEU A 185 12.08 -10.29 23.96
C LEU A 185 12.99 -9.11 24.34
N GLY A 186 12.40 -7.97 24.67
CA GLY A 186 13.11 -6.77 25.10
C GLY A 186 13.79 -5.98 23.95
N PRO A 187 14.47 -4.86 24.27
CA PRO A 187 15.04 -3.94 23.31
C PRO A 187 16.40 -4.45 22.78
N ARG A 188 16.35 -5.48 21.96
CA ARG A 188 17.55 -6.08 21.30
C ARG A 188 17.23 -6.50 19.89
N THR A 189 18.26 -6.63 19.07
CA THR A 189 18.17 -7.12 17.69
C THR A 189 18.59 -8.59 17.60
N PHE A 190 18.13 -9.29 16.57
CA PHE A 190 18.40 -10.70 16.32
C PHE A 190 18.77 -10.90 14.85
N GLY A 191 19.79 -11.73 14.62
CA GLY A 191 20.34 -12.00 13.28
C GLY A 191 21.32 -10.91 12.82
N LYS A 192 22.45 -11.32 12.27
CA LYS A 192 23.40 -10.42 11.64
C LYS A 192 23.14 -10.39 10.14
N LYS A 193 22.83 -9.21 9.58
CA LYS A 193 22.97 -8.98 8.15
C LYS A 193 24.42 -8.63 7.87
N GLU A 194 25.17 -9.52 7.26
CA GLU A 194 26.37 -9.11 6.57
C GLU A 194 25.97 -8.36 5.30
N GLU A 195 26.11 -7.04 5.33
CA GLU A 195 26.04 -6.22 4.12
C GLU A 195 27.25 -6.48 3.25
N MET A 196 27.26 -7.57 2.52
CA MET A 196 28.20 -7.73 1.41
C MET A 196 27.70 -6.95 0.20
N ILE A 197 28.15 -5.70 0.11
CA ILE A 197 27.77 -4.71 -0.90
C ILE A 197 28.12 -5.14 -2.35
N PHE A 198 28.87 -6.23 -2.55
CA PHE A 198 29.53 -6.50 -3.84
C PHE A 198 28.99 -7.68 -4.67
N LEU A 199 28.05 -8.50 -4.23
CA LEU A 199 27.70 -9.73 -4.96
C LEU A 199 26.22 -9.94 -5.29
N GLY A 200 25.32 -9.03 -5.00
CA GLY A 200 23.90 -9.15 -5.43
C GLY A 200 23.17 -10.44 -4.99
N LYS A 201 23.78 -11.22 -4.09
CA LYS A 201 23.17 -12.39 -3.47
C LYS A 201 22.72 -12.03 -2.06
N GLU A 202 21.44 -12.13 -1.79
CA GLU A 202 20.93 -12.20 -0.41
C GLU A 202 21.56 -13.45 0.23
N MET A 203 22.62 -13.25 1.03
CA MET A 203 23.14 -14.32 1.88
C MET A 203 22.15 -14.53 3.03
N ALA A 204 21.98 -15.78 3.41
CA ALA A 204 21.13 -16.18 4.52
C ALA A 204 21.50 -15.38 5.77
N GLU A 205 20.51 -14.85 6.48
CA GLU A 205 20.68 -14.25 7.80
C GLU A 205 21.39 -15.27 8.71
N GLU A 206 22.58 -14.93 9.18
CA GLU A 206 23.29 -15.80 10.11
C GLU A 206 22.59 -15.72 11.47
N LYS A 207 22.10 -16.88 11.96
CA LYS A 207 21.50 -16.98 13.29
C LYS A 207 22.57 -16.73 14.35
N ASP A 208 22.41 -15.67 15.14
CA ASP A 208 23.26 -15.35 16.29
C ASP A 208 22.56 -15.64 17.63
N TYR A 209 21.52 -16.49 17.61
CA TYR A 209 20.68 -16.82 18.77
C TYR A 209 20.33 -18.32 18.83
N SER A 210 19.94 -18.77 20.02
CA SER A 210 19.57 -20.16 20.29
C SER A 210 18.26 -20.59 19.64
N GLU A 211 18.00 -21.89 19.51
CA GLU A 211 16.73 -22.43 19.02
C GLU A 211 15.52 -22.04 19.91
N GLU A 212 15.74 -21.90 21.21
CA GLU A 212 14.69 -21.41 22.12
C GLU A 212 14.32 -19.96 21.83
N THR A 213 15.32 -19.11 21.55
CA THR A 213 15.11 -17.73 21.11
C THR A 213 14.43 -17.69 19.74
N ALA A 214 14.82 -18.56 18.80
CA ALA A 214 14.17 -18.66 17.49
C ALA A 214 12.67 -18.97 17.65
N LYS A 215 12.33 -19.94 18.48
CA LYS A 215 10.93 -20.26 18.81
C LYS A 215 10.21 -19.06 19.41
N SER A 216 10.86 -18.35 20.34
CA SER A 216 10.25 -17.16 20.97
C SER A 216 10.01 -16.02 19.97
N ILE A 217 10.89 -15.85 18.96
CA ILE A 217 10.73 -14.92 17.85
C ILE A 217 9.52 -15.32 16.99
N ASP A 218 9.40 -16.60 16.62
CA ASP A 218 8.29 -17.08 15.80
C ASP A 218 6.95 -16.96 16.54
N ASP A 219 6.92 -17.28 17.84
CA ASP A 219 5.74 -17.11 18.71
C ASP A 219 5.29 -15.63 18.75
N GLU A 220 6.24 -14.70 18.89
CA GLU A 220 5.95 -13.27 18.94
C GLU A 220 5.47 -12.71 17.61
N ILE A 221 6.08 -13.14 16.49
CA ILE A 221 5.63 -12.77 15.14
C ILE A 221 4.18 -13.24 14.91
N SER A 222 3.89 -14.49 15.29
CA SER A 222 2.55 -15.06 15.17
C SER A 222 1.54 -14.28 16.00
N ALA A 223 1.88 -13.94 17.24
CA ALA A 223 1.02 -13.16 18.13
C ALA A 223 0.71 -11.77 17.56
N LEU A 224 1.71 -11.08 17.01
CA LEU A 224 1.52 -9.75 16.37
C LEU A 224 0.56 -9.83 15.17
N VAL A 225 0.74 -10.82 14.30
CA VAL A 225 -0.11 -11.01 13.12
C VAL A 225 -1.54 -11.40 13.52
N GLU A 226 -1.71 -12.29 14.50
CA GLU A 226 -3.02 -12.71 15.01
C GLU A 226 -3.79 -11.55 15.66
N GLU A 227 -3.14 -10.73 16.47
CA GLU A 227 -3.78 -9.58 17.13
C GLU A 227 -4.16 -8.50 16.09
N ALA A 228 -3.31 -8.26 15.08
CA ALA A 228 -3.60 -7.37 13.98
C ALA A 228 -4.81 -7.87 13.16
N LEU A 229 -4.87 -9.18 12.87
CA LEU A 229 -6.02 -9.78 12.19
C LEU A 229 -7.31 -9.66 13.00
N LYS A 230 -7.24 -9.88 14.30
CA LYS A 230 -8.37 -9.72 15.21
C LYS A 230 -8.89 -8.29 15.22
N THR A 231 -7.98 -7.31 15.22
CA THR A 231 -8.32 -5.88 15.11
C THR A 231 -9.02 -5.58 13.80
N ALA A 232 -8.49 -6.05 12.66
CA ALA A 232 -9.11 -5.87 11.35
C ALA A 232 -10.51 -6.50 11.28
N LYS A 233 -10.67 -7.74 11.76
CA LYS A 233 -11.97 -8.43 11.83
C LYS A 233 -13.00 -7.69 12.69
N LYS A 234 -12.59 -7.17 13.83
CA LYS A 234 -13.45 -6.38 14.72
C LYS A 234 -13.97 -5.15 13.99
N ILE A 235 -13.08 -4.35 13.40
CA ILE A 235 -13.44 -3.13 12.65
C ILE A 235 -14.42 -3.45 11.52
N ILE A 236 -14.11 -4.43 10.68
CA ILE A 236 -14.97 -4.82 9.55
C ILE A 236 -16.33 -5.34 10.02
N THR A 237 -16.37 -6.12 11.10
CA THR A 237 -17.62 -6.65 11.65
C THR A 237 -18.52 -5.53 12.20
N GLU A 238 -17.96 -4.57 12.93
CA GLU A 238 -18.67 -3.43 13.49
C GLU A 238 -19.16 -2.47 12.38
N LYS A 239 -18.48 -2.41 11.27
CA LYS A 239 -18.74 -1.48 10.16
C LYS A 239 -19.28 -2.15 8.88
N LYS A 240 -19.86 -3.35 9.00
CA LYS A 240 -20.46 -4.07 7.86
C LYS A 240 -21.31 -3.22 6.94
N PRO A 241 -22.28 -2.41 7.43
CA PRO A 241 -23.12 -1.60 6.55
C PRO A 241 -22.32 -0.57 5.74
N VAL A 242 -21.28 0.02 6.34
CA VAL A 242 -20.40 0.97 5.64
C VAL A 242 -19.59 0.24 4.59
N MET A 243 -19.04 -0.93 4.94
CA MET A 243 -18.29 -1.79 4.00
C MET A 243 -19.11 -2.10 2.76
N GLU A 244 -20.40 -2.46 2.91
CA GLU A 244 -21.31 -2.76 1.80
C GLU A 244 -21.58 -1.54 0.92
N LYS A 245 -21.71 -0.32 1.50
CA LYS A 245 -21.82 0.94 0.73
C LYS A 245 -20.57 1.19 -0.12
N VAL A 246 -19.37 1.03 0.47
CA VAL A 246 -18.09 1.21 -0.24
C VAL A 246 -17.95 0.20 -1.37
N VAL A 247 -18.24 -1.08 -1.12
CA VAL A 247 -18.19 -2.14 -2.13
C VAL A 247 -19.17 -1.88 -3.27
N ALA A 248 -20.42 -1.47 -2.97
CA ALA A 248 -21.40 -1.14 -4.01
C ALA A 248 -20.91 0.00 -4.92
N ALA A 249 -20.35 1.06 -4.33
CA ALA A 249 -19.76 2.16 -5.07
C ALA A 249 -18.53 1.74 -5.90
N LEU A 250 -17.67 0.84 -5.38
CA LEU A 250 -16.53 0.30 -6.13
C LEU A 250 -16.98 -0.58 -7.32
N LEU A 251 -18.03 -1.37 -7.15
CA LEU A 251 -18.57 -2.19 -8.24
C LEU A 251 -19.17 -1.35 -9.37
N GLU A 252 -19.75 -0.20 -9.04
CA GLU A 252 -20.33 0.75 -9.99
C GLU A 252 -19.26 1.61 -10.68
N LYS A 253 -18.36 2.24 -9.88
CA LYS A 253 -17.43 3.27 -10.37
C LYS A 253 -16.02 2.73 -10.67
N GLU A 254 -15.72 1.51 -10.25
CA GLU A 254 -14.42 0.82 -10.32
C GLU A 254 -13.29 1.52 -9.55
N THR A 255 -13.45 2.79 -9.20
CA THR A 255 -12.46 3.60 -8.49
C THR A 255 -13.16 4.62 -7.61
N LEU A 256 -12.65 4.80 -6.39
CA LEU A 256 -13.06 5.84 -5.45
C LEU A 256 -11.84 6.67 -5.08
N GLU A 257 -11.91 7.97 -5.31
CA GLU A 257 -10.95 8.95 -4.79
C GLU A 257 -11.30 9.25 -3.32
N LYS A 258 -10.37 9.89 -2.61
CA LYS A 258 -10.45 10.16 -1.16
C LYS A 258 -11.80 10.72 -0.73
N GLU A 259 -12.21 11.82 -1.35
CA GLU A 259 -13.45 12.52 -1.00
C GLU A 259 -14.67 11.62 -1.15
N ALA A 260 -14.75 10.90 -2.29
CA ALA A 260 -15.87 10.00 -2.56
C ALA A 260 -15.89 8.79 -1.61
N PHE A 261 -14.74 8.37 -1.11
CA PHE A 261 -14.65 7.33 -0.09
C PHE A 261 -15.09 7.85 1.28
N GLU A 262 -14.57 9.01 1.70
CA GLU A 262 -14.91 9.63 3.00
C GLU A 262 -16.41 9.95 3.12
N ASP A 263 -17.06 10.41 2.05
CA ASP A 263 -18.52 10.66 2.00
C ASP A 263 -19.36 9.40 2.29
N LEU A 264 -18.84 8.20 2.01
CA LEU A 264 -19.54 6.93 2.27
C LEU A 264 -19.44 6.46 3.73
N LEU A 265 -18.54 7.06 4.51
CA LEU A 265 -18.27 6.66 5.89
C LEU A 265 -19.18 7.38 6.91
N VAL A 266 -19.91 8.37 6.45
CA VAL A 266 -20.82 9.23 7.26
C VAL A 266 -22.18 8.59 7.47
#